data_3f06ba15d6e44d4fd0fa4d024b000dfc
#
_entry.id   3f06ba15d6e44d4fd0fa4d024b000dfc
#
_cell.length_a   1.000
_cell.length_b   1.000
_cell.length_c   1.000
_cell.angle_alpha   90.00
_cell.angle_beta   90.00
_cell.angle_gamma   90.00
#
_symmetry.space_group_name_H-M   'P 1'
#
loop_
_entity.id
_entity.type
_entity.pdbx_description
1 polymer ?
#
loop_
_entity_poly.entity_id
_entity_poly.type
_entity_poly.pdbx_seq_one_letter_code
_entity_poly.pdbx_strand_id
1 'polypeptide(L)'
;MGTLGFLASADVSEVRETIERVLDGDYKLEKRLMLEAEIVSETDSPKKYNAVNDVCITRGVFTKITGYSIYVNDEYLATFRADGVIISTPTGSTAYNLSAGGPVLKPDIGCMAITPICAHSLHSRSIV
;
A
#
# COMPACT_ATOMS: atom_id res chain seq x y z
N MET A 1 14.78 13.81 -10.03
CA MET A 1 13.67 13.03 -10.60
C MET A 1 13.42 11.85 -9.68
N GLY A 2 12.20 11.69 -9.16
CA GLY A 2 11.87 10.50 -8.39
C GLY A 2 11.80 9.29 -9.30
N THR A 3 12.57 8.26 -9.02
CA THR A 3 12.40 6.95 -9.62
C THR A 3 11.17 6.31 -8.96
N LEU A 4 10.07 6.23 -9.67
CA LEU A 4 8.90 5.44 -9.25
C LEU A 4 9.26 3.97 -9.39
N GLY A 5 9.60 3.33 -8.26
CA GLY A 5 9.85 1.90 -8.22
C GLY A 5 8.67 1.12 -8.84
N PHE A 6 8.94 0.07 -9.58
CA PHE A 6 7.99 -0.85 -10.24
C PHE A 6 7.00 -0.24 -11.24
N LEU A 7 6.93 1.07 -11.42
CA LEU A 7 5.97 1.73 -12.33
C LEU A 7 6.64 2.39 -13.55
N ALA A 8 7.95 2.63 -13.51
CA ALA A 8 8.70 3.20 -14.62
C ALA A 8 9.41 2.08 -15.39
N SER A 9 8.99 1.85 -16.64
CA SER A 9 9.55 0.81 -17.51
C SER A 9 10.50 1.35 -18.57
N ALA A 10 10.62 2.67 -18.70
CA ALA A 10 11.49 3.32 -19.68
C ALA A 10 12.03 4.66 -19.16
N ASP A 11 13.22 5.02 -19.63
CA ASP A 11 13.79 6.34 -19.42
C ASP A 11 13.20 7.38 -20.38
N VAL A 12 13.31 8.67 -20.00
CA VAL A 12 12.83 9.78 -20.83
C VAL A 12 13.47 9.79 -22.23
N SER A 13 14.71 9.34 -22.35
CA SER A 13 15.43 9.19 -23.62
C SER A 13 14.84 8.14 -24.56
N GLU A 14 14.12 7.15 -24.00
CA GLU A 14 13.58 5.98 -24.73
C GLU A 14 12.09 6.12 -25.02
N VAL A 15 11.46 7.26 -24.67
CA VAL A 15 9.99 7.46 -24.76
C VAL A 15 9.46 7.19 -26.17
N ARG A 16 10.15 7.71 -27.21
CA ARG A 16 9.69 7.53 -28.60
C ARG A 16 9.68 6.06 -28.99
N GLU A 17 10.80 5.37 -28.79
CA GLU A 17 10.93 3.94 -29.11
C GLU A 17 9.95 3.09 -28.32
N THR A 18 9.77 3.41 -27.04
CA THR A 18 8.80 2.72 -26.17
C THR A 18 7.38 2.87 -26.68
N ILE A 19 6.99 4.09 -27.13
CA ILE A 19 5.65 4.33 -27.69
C ILE A 19 5.47 3.54 -29.01
N GLU A 20 6.46 3.56 -29.91
CA GLU A 20 6.42 2.82 -31.16
C GLU A 20 6.23 1.31 -30.91
N ARG A 21 7.00 0.73 -29.97
CA ARG A 21 6.84 -0.67 -29.56
C ARG A 21 5.46 -0.99 -29.01
N VAL A 22 4.90 -0.11 -28.16
CA VAL A 22 3.53 -0.30 -27.64
C VAL A 22 2.49 -0.28 -28.75
N LEU A 23 2.62 0.63 -29.72
CA LEU A 23 1.70 0.71 -30.86
C LEU A 23 1.81 -0.52 -31.78
N ASP A 24 2.99 -1.10 -31.91
CA ASP A 24 3.26 -2.33 -32.67
C ASP A 24 2.84 -3.61 -31.92
N GLY A 25 2.33 -3.48 -30.69
CA GLY A 25 1.92 -4.62 -29.87
C GLY A 25 3.06 -5.36 -29.17
N ASP A 26 4.29 -4.81 -29.17
CA ASP A 26 5.45 -5.37 -28.47
C ASP A 26 5.47 -4.93 -27.01
N TYR A 27 4.58 -5.50 -26.21
CA TYR A 27 4.52 -5.29 -24.77
C TYR A 27 4.04 -6.54 -24.02
N LYS A 28 4.29 -6.57 -22.72
CA LYS A 28 3.76 -7.61 -21.82
C LYS A 28 2.74 -6.99 -20.88
N LEU A 29 1.60 -7.67 -20.74
CA LEU A 29 0.61 -7.31 -19.72
C LEU A 29 1.01 -7.93 -18.37
N GLU A 30 1.02 -7.11 -17.34
CA GLU A 30 1.29 -7.53 -15.97
C GLU A 30 0.07 -7.28 -15.10
N LYS A 31 -0.37 -8.32 -14.38
CA LYS A 31 -1.47 -8.19 -13.41
C LYS A 31 -0.92 -7.64 -12.10
N ARG A 32 -1.57 -6.63 -11.57
CA ARG A 32 -1.24 -6.04 -10.28
C ARG A 32 -2.41 -6.19 -9.33
N LEU A 33 -2.11 -6.55 -8.08
CA LEU A 33 -3.08 -6.54 -7.00
C LEU A 33 -3.47 -5.08 -6.69
N MET A 34 -4.76 -4.85 -6.48
CA MET A 34 -5.29 -3.57 -6.00
C MET A 34 -6.07 -3.81 -4.70
N LEU A 35 -6.19 -2.76 -3.89
CA LEU A 35 -7.03 -2.75 -2.69
C LEU A 35 -8.35 -2.06 -3.01
N GLU A 36 -9.46 -2.67 -2.60
CA GLU A 36 -10.73 -1.98 -2.38
C GLU A 36 -10.84 -1.70 -0.87
N ALA A 37 -10.95 -0.44 -0.50
CA ALA A 37 -11.17 -0.02 0.88
C ALA A 37 -12.61 0.45 1.04
N GLU A 38 -13.29 -0.02 2.08
CA GLU A 38 -14.60 0.46 2.48
C GLU A 38 -14.52 1.09 3.86
N ILE A 39 -14.94 2.34 3.97
CA ILE A 39 -15.09 3.02 5.26
C ILE A 39 -16.52 2.83 5.73
N VAL A 40 -16.66 2.15 6.86
CA VAL A 40 -17.94 1.93 7.54
C VAL A 40 -17.96 2.76 8.82
N SER A 41 -19.00 3.55 9.01
CA SER A 41 -19.22 4.40 10.16
C SER A 41 -20.64 4.19 10.66
N GLU A 42 -20.85 4.42 11.96
CA GLU A 42 -22.21 4.36 12.54
C GLU A 42 -23.13 5.50 12.05
N THR A 43 -22.54 6.59 11.59
CA THR A 43 -23.26 7.83 11.25
C THR A 43 -23.35 8.10 9.75
N ASP A 44 -22.46 7.56 8.94
CA ASP A 44 -22.34 7.83 7.52
C ASP A 44 -22.61 6.60 6.67
N SER A 45 -23.08 6.81 5.45
CA SER A 45 -23.16 5.74 4.45
C SER A 45 -21.74 5.22 4.11
N PRO A 46 -21.58 3.90 3.88
CA PRO A 46 -20.30 3.32 3.50
C PRO A 46 -19.68 4.02 2.28
N LYS A 47 -18.39 4.29 2.33
CA LYS A 47 -17.63 4.90 1.22
C LYS A 47 -16.57 3.94 0.74
N LYS A 48 -16.53 3.72 -0.58
CA LYS A 48 -15.57 2.82 -1.23
C LYS A 48 -14.51 3.58 -2.00
N TYR A 49 -13.29 3.07 -1.94
CA TYR A 49 -12.11 3.61 -2.63
C TYR A 49 -11.26 2.47 -3.18
N ASN A 50 -10.60 2.71 -4.32
CA ASN A 50 -9.63 1.77 -4.88
C ASN A 50 -8.22 2.36 -4.80
N ALA A 51 -7.25 1.55 -4.43
CA ALA A 51 -5.85 1.95 -4.33
C ALA A 51 -4.94 0.95 -5.06
N VAL A 52 -4.00 1.47 -5.84
CA VAL A 52 -2.95 0.67 -6.50
C VAL A 52 -1.78 0.45 -5.53
N ASN A 53 -1.42 1.46 -4.74
CA ASN A 53 -0.30 1.39 -3.82
C ASN A 53 -0.72 0.94 -2.43
N ASP A 54 -1.39 1.80 -1.70
CA ASP A 54 -1.71 1.59 -0.29
C ASP A 54 -2.95 2.34 0.16
N VAL A 55 -3.49 1.91 1.30
CA VAL A 55 -4.50 2.60 2.09
C VAL A 55 -3.88 2.93 3.43
N CYS A 56 -3.88 4.21 3.79
CA CYS A 56 -3.31 4.69 5.03
C CYS A 56 -4.40 5.18 5.98
N ILE A 57 -4.43 4.63 7.18
CA ILE A 57 -5.34 5.02 8.25
C ILE A 57 -4.50 5.72 9.32
N THR A 58 -4.79 6.98 9.60
CA THR A 58 -4.06 7.77 10.59
C THR A 58 -4.98 8.36 11.63
N ARG A 59 -4.44 8.72 12.78
CA ARG A 59 -5.17 9.41 13.85
C ARG A 59 -5.62 10.84 13.51
N GLY A 60 -5.29 11.34 12.32
CA GLY A 60 -5.60 12.71 11.92
C GLY A 60 -4.94 13.75 12.83
N VAL A 61 -5.70 14.75 13.24
CA VAL A 61 -5.21 15.86 14.10
C VAL A 61 -5.14 15.52 15.59
N PHE A 62 -5.58 14.35 15.99
CA PHE A 62 -5.56 13.95 17.41
C PHE A 62 -4.13 13.63 17.86
N THR A 63 -3.76 14.13 19.02
CA THR A 63 -2.41 13.94 19.60
C THR A 63 -2.28 12.66 20.44
N LYS A 64 -3.41 12.02 20.78
CA LYS A 64 -3.41 10.80 21.60
C LYS A 64 -3.01 9.58 20.76
N ILE A 65 -2.23 8.69 21.38
CA ILE A 65 -1.91 7.38 20.80
C ILE A 65 -3.20 6.62 20.55
N THR A 66 -3.38 6.16 19.32
CA THR A 66 -4.57 5.41 18.90
C THR A 66 -4.22 3.92 18.77
N GLY A 67 -5.15 3.06 19.17
CA GLY A 67 -5.06 1.62 18.95
C GLY A 67 -5.78 1.23 17.66
N TYR A 68 -5.08 0.51 16.79
CA TYR A 68 -5.62 -0.05 15.55
C TYR A 68 -5.70 -1.57 15.69
N SER A 69 -6.91 -2.11 15.85
CA SER A 69 -7.12 -3.55 15.91
C SER A 69 -7.32 -4.11 14.50
N ILE A 70 -6.54 -5.10 14.16
CA ILE A 70 -6.50 -5.72 12.85
C ILE A 70 -7.18 -7.09 12.94
N TYR A 71 -8.09 -7.34 12.03
CA TYR A 71 -8.76 -8.62 11.83
C TYR A 71 -8.56 -9.06 10.39
N VAL A 72 -8.37 -10.35 10.18
CA VAL A 72 -8.28 -10.97 8.85
C VAL A 72 -9.32 -12.08 8.80
N ASN A 73 -10.27 -12.00 7.87
CA ASN A 73 -11.38 -12.96 7.77
C ASN A 73 -12.14 -13.15 9.11
N ASP A 74 -12.43 -12.03 9.79
CA ASP A 74 -13.09 -11.96 11.10
C ASP A 74 -12.27 -12.51 12.28
N GLU A 75 -11.04 -13.00 12.06
CA GLU A 75 -10.14 -13.44 13.11
C GLU A 75 -9.22 -12.29 13.56
N TYR A 76 -9.13 -12.09 14.86
CA TYR A 76 -8.23 -11.09 15.44
C TYR A 76 -6.76 -11.48 15.19
N LEU A 77 -6.01 -10.56 14.59
CA LEU A 77 -4.60 -10.75 14.28
C LEU A 77 -3.68 -10.01 15.25
N ALA A 78 -3.89 -8.70 15.40
CA ALA A 78 -3.02 -7.85 16.21
C ALA A 78 -3.70 -6.51 16.57
N THR A 79 -3.13 -5.81 17.56
CA THR A 79 -3.45 -4.40 17.81
C THR A 79 -2.16 -3.59 17.79
N PHE A 80 -2.08 -2.60 16.91
CA PHE A 80 -0.99 -1.63 16.86
C PHE A 80 -1.36 -0.37 17.63
N ARG A 81 -0.49 0.05 18.56
CA ARG A 81 -0.53 1.39 19.16
C ARG A 81 0.46 2.26 18.38
N ALA A 82 -0.05 3.13 17.52
CA ALA A 82 0.75 3.81 16.50
C ALA A 82 0.13 5.16 16.10
N ASP A 83 0.82 5.93 15.29
CA ASP A 83 0.29 7.13 14.65
C ASP A 83 -0.63 6.79 13.48
N GLY A 84 -0.50 5.58 12.94
CA GLY A 84 -1.33 5.06 11.86
C GLY A 84 -0.95 3.65 11.48
N VAL A 85 -1.66 3.12 10.49
CA VAL A 85 -1.41 1.81 9.87
C VAL A 85 -1.53 1.97 8.36
N ILE A 86 -0.62 1.35 7.62
CA ILE A 86 -0.62 1.25 6.16
C ILE A 86 -0.98 -0.17 5.78
N ILE A 87 -1.96 -0.34 4.90
CA ILE A 87 -2.23 -1.58 4.19
C ILE A 87 -1.71 -1.38 2.77
N SER A 88 -0.68 -2.11 2.39
CA SER A 88 0.03 -1.93 1.13
C SER A 88 -0.09 -3.14 0.20
N THR A 89 -0.32 -2.87 -1.08
CA THR A 89 -0.14 -3.85 -2.15
C THR A 89 1.34 -4.13 -2.36
N PRO A 90 1.72 -5.18 -3.09
CA PRO A 90 3.10 -5.39 -3.51
C PRO A 90 3.66 -4.21 -4.32
N THR A 91 2.86 -3.61 -5.21
CA THR A 91 3.25 -2.40 -5.97
C THR A 91 3.54 -1.23 -5.04
N GLY A 92 2.69 -1.00 -4.03
CA GLY A 92 2.84 0.06 -3.03
C GLY A 92 3.94 -0.20 -2.00
N SER A 93 4.47 -1.43 -1.93
CA SER A 93 5.48 -1.78 -0.93
C SER A 93 6.74 -0.92 -0.99
N THR A 94 7.05 -0.35 -2.16
CA THR A 94 8.17 0.59 -2.38
C THR A 94 7.79 2.07 -2.22
N ALA A 95 6.52 2.37 -1.91
CA ALA A 95 6.02 3.72 -1.65
C ALA A 95 6.05 4.07 -0.15
N TYR A 96 4.93 4.51 0.42
CA TYR A 96 4.89 4.93 1.83
C TYR A 96 5.17 3.78 2.80
N ASN A 97 4.77 2.56 2.45
CA ASN A 97 5.09 1.36 3.21
C ASN A 97 6.60 1.23 3.50
N LEU A 98 7.46 1.47 2.48
CA LEU A 98 8.91 1.41 2.65
C LEU A 98 9.41 2.49 3.62
N SER A 99 8.90 3.71 3.50
CA SER A 99 9.26 4.83 4.41
C SER A 99 8.84 4.56 5.85
N ALA A 100 7.77 3.81 6.07
CA ALA A 100 7.31 3.38 7.39
C ALA A 100 8.08 2.16 7.94
N GLY A 101 9.07 1.63 7.20
CA GLY A 101 9.87 0.47 7.60
C GLY A 101 9.23 -0.87 7.25
N GLY A 102 8.24 -0.89 6.37
CA GLY A 102 7.61 -2.10 5.85
C GLY A 102 8.51 -2.85 4.85
N PRO A 103 8.22 -4.13 4.60
CA PRO A 103 8.97 -4.95 3.66
C PRO A 103 8.72 -4.54 2.20
N VAL A 104 9.73 -4.76 1.35
CA VAL A 104 9.55 -4.72 -0.11
C VAL A 104 9.00 -6.06 -0.57
N LEU A 105 7.91 -6.01 -1.33
CA LEU A 105 7.25 -7.19 -1.88
C LEU A 105 7.44 -7.24 -3.39
N LYS A 106 7.61 -8.45 -3.92
CA LYS A 106 7.67 -8.65 -5.36
C LYS A 106 6.29 -8.34 -5.97
N PRO A 107 6.21 -7.57 -7.08
CA PRO A 107 4.94 -7.07 -7.60
C PRO A 107 3.88 -8.12 -7.97
N ASP A 108 4.28 -9.33 -8.31
CA ASP A 108 3.43 -10.43 -8.74
C ASP A 108 3.00 -11.38 -7.59
N ILE A 109 3.41 -11.09 -6.36
CA ILE A 109 3.02 -11.91 -5.20
C ILE A 109 1.57 -11.59 -4.78
N GLY A 110 0.79 -12.61 -4.44
CA GLY A 110 -0.61 -12.49 -4.05
C GLY A 110 -0.80 -12.22 -2.55
N CYS A 111 -0.07 -11.25 -1.99
CA CYS A 111 -0.20 -10.86 -0.58
C CYS A 111 -0.23 -9.34 -0.43
N MET A 112 -0.46 -8.87 0.78
CA MET A 112 -0.38 -7.45 1.15
C MET A 112 0.41 -7.30 2.45
N ALA A 113 0.99 -6.12 2.66
CA ALA A 113 1.68 -5.80 3.92
C ALA A 113 0.81 -4.89 4.79
N ILE A 114 0.80 -5.13 6.09
CA ILE A 114 0.20 -4.27 7.11
C ILE A 114 1.33 -3.71 7.95
N THR A 115 1.57 -2.41 7.86
CA THR A 115 2.73 -1.75 8.48
C THR A 115 2.28 -0.63 9.42
N PRO A 116 2.63 -0.67 10.72
CA PRO A 116 2.33 0.42 11.63
C PRO A 116 3.25 1.63 11.37
N ILE A 117 2.68 2.83 11.47
CA ILE A 117 3.41 4.10 11.36
C ILE A 117 3.81 4.54 12.76
N CYS A 118 5.09 4.74 13.01
CA CYS A 118 5.62 5.19 14.31
C CYS A 118 5.03 4.40 15.49
N ALA A 119 5.16 3.07 15.44
CA ALA A 119 4.63 2.20 16.48
C ALA A 119 5.25 2.52 17.86
N HIS A 120 4.39 2.61 18.88
CA HIS A 120 4.79 2.85 20.27
C HIS A 120 5.11 1.56 21.05
N SER A 121 5.47 0.50 20.34
CA SER A 121 5.89 -0.78 20.91
C SER A 121 7.14 -1.29 20.20
N LEU A 122 8.11 -1.72 20.97
CA LEU A 122 9.37 -2.29 20.44
C LEU A 122 9.16 -3.61 19.68
N HIS A 123 8.04 -4.28 19.90
CA HIS A 123 7.72 -5.57 19.29
C HIS A 123 6.81 -5.46 18.06
N SER A 124 6.26 -4.28 17.78
CA SER A 124 5.42 -4.08 16.59
C SER A 124 6.26 -4.21 15.32
N ARG A 125 5.84 -5.10 14.44
CA ARG A 125 6.47 -5.35 13.13
C ARG A 125 5.40 -5.37 12.07
N SER A 126 5.81 -5.13 10.82
CA SER A 126 4.94 -5.35 9.67
C SER A 126 4.54 -6.82 9.57
N ILE A 127 3.33 -7.06 9.09
CA ILE A 127 2.74 -8.38 8.85
C ILE A 127 2.53 -8.51 7.34
N VAL A 128 2.78 -9.69 6.78
CA VAL A 128 2.57 -10.02 5.35
C VAL A 128 1.73 -11.28 5.26
#